data_599cbda2bd6447b71ba74f7d7558ab23
#
_entry.id   599cbda2bd6447b71ba74f7d7558ab23
#
_cell.length_a   1.000
_cell.length_b   1.000
_cell.length_c   1.000
_cell.angle_alpha   90.00
_cell.angle_beta   90.00
_cell.angle_gamma   90.00
#
_symmetry.space_group_name_H-M   'P 1'
#
loop_
_entity.id
_entity.type
_entity.pdbx_description
1 polymer ?
#
loop_
_entity_poly.entity_id
_entity_poly.type
_entity_poly.pdbx_seq_one_letter_code
_entity_poly.pdbx_strand_id
1 'polypeptide(L)'
;MTVKASQLGRPVGASGEETRRRIIIATMRCVATVGYARATIREIARTADVTSASLYNYFPNKSELMKAAVAARTDVAVPRLRRAAARPGTAVTRIEAVLDESGRLMREYPDLAAFEWVIRAENAIAVDDTATGNSGFQVFREIIDGIVRDAVREGGLARRADRHGAVEAIYALARGLTERAASLGPDEYAATLACA
;
A
#
# COMPACT_ATOMS: atom_id res chain seq x y z
N MET A 1 0.94 58.62 -2.02
CA MET A 1 1.98 57.60 -1.74
C MET A 1 1.28 56.27 -1.47
N THR A 2 1.25 55.39 -2.45
CA THR A 2 0.53 54.11 -2.40
C THR A 2 1.53 53.03 -2.00
N VAL A 3 1.38 52.46 -0.82
CA VAL A 3 2.24 51.36 -0.33
C VAL A 3 1.82 50.08 -1.03
N LYS A 4 2.72 49.54 -1.83
CA LYS A 4 2.60 48.29 -2.54
C LYS A 4 2.63 47.14 -1.51
N ALA A 5 1.51 46.42 -1.34
CA ALA A 5 1.46 45.24 -0.51
C ALA A 5 2.42 44.19 -1.09
N SER A 6 3.45 43.88 -0.31
CA SER A 6 4.37 42.79 -0.59
C SER A 6 3.59 41.45 -0.51
N GLN A 7 3.42 40.76 -1.64
CA GLN A 7 2.99 39.38 -1.66
C GLN A 7 4.05 38.54 -0.93
N LEU A 8 3.74 38.09 0.28
CA LEU A 8 4.53 37.08 0.96
C LEU A 8 4.49 35.81 0.11
N GLY A 9 5.60 35.50 -0.54
CA GLY A 9 5.79 34.30 -1.32
C GLY A 9 5.56 33.05 -0.42
N ARG A 10 4.70 32.14 -0.89
CA ARG A 10 4.47 30.84 -0.30
C ARG A 10 5.82 30.14 -0.07
N PRO A 11 6.10 29.49 1.07
CA PRO A 11 7.38 28.85 1.33
C PRO A 11 7.75 27.90 0.19
N VAL A 12 8.92 28.07 -0.40
CA VAL A 12 9.39 27.34 -1.60
C VAL A 12 9.41 25.80 -1.37
N GLY A 13 9.63 25.35 -0.14
CA GLY A 13 9.63 23.93 0.23
C GLY A 13 8.24 23.26 0.22
N ALA A 14 7.18 23.94 0.63
CA ALA A 14 5.83 23.40 0.66
C ALA A 14 5.27 23.14 -0.76
N SER A 15 5.66 23.93 -1.75
CA SER A 15 5.28 23.73 -3.16
C SER A 15 6.00 22.53 -3.79
N GLY A 16 7.24 22.27 -3.42
CA GLY A 16 8.02 21.14 -3.93
C GLY A 16 7.50 19.79 -3.42
N GLU A 17 7.20 19.70 -2.13
CA GLU A 17 6.68 18.47 -1.54
C GLU A 17 5.27 18.14 -2.04
N GLU A 18 4.41 19.13 -2.23
CA GLU A 18 3.10 18.92 -2.81
C GLU A 18 3.20 18.44 -4.27
N THR A 19 4.12 19.00 -5.05
CA THR A 19 4.37 18.55 -6.42
C THR A 19 4.90 17.10 -6.43
N ARG A 20 5.84 16.78 -5.53
CA ARG A 20 6.37 15.42 -5.36
C ARG A 20 5.24 14.43 -5.04
N ARG A 21 4.35 14.78 -4.13
CA ARG A 21 3.19 13.97 -3.77
C ARG A 21 2.23 13.75 -4.94
N ARG A 22 1.92 14.79 -5.71
CA ARG A 22 1.07 14.68 -6.92
C ARG A 22 1.67 13.72 -7.94
N ILE A 23 2.99 13.78 -8.18
CA ILE A 23 3.69 12.87 -9.09
C ILE A 23 3.56 11.42 -8.59
N ILE A 24 3.71 11.17 -7.30
CA ILE A 24 3.57 9.82 -6.71
C ILE A 24 2.14 9.29 -6.89
N ILE A 25 1.12 10.09 -6.60
CA ILE A 25 -0.29 9.72 -6.79
C ILE A 25 -0.60 9.44 -8.27
N ALA A 26 -0.14 10.31 -9.18
CA ALA A 26 -0.29 10.12 -10.61
C ALA A 26 0.39 8.83 -11.10
N THR A 27 1.53 8.48 -10.51
CA THR A 27 2.24 7.22 -10.81
C THR A 27 1.40 6.01 -10.42
N MET A 28 0.85 6.00 -9.21
CA MET A 28 -0.02 4.90 -8.77
C MET A 28 -1.23 4.74 -9.68
N ARG A 29 -1.89 5.84 -10.05
CA ARG A 29 -3.03 5.86 -10.95
C ARG A 29 -2.68 5.36 -12.36
N CYS A 30 -1.59 5.84 -12.94
CA CYS A 30 -1.16 5.37 -14.26
C CYS A 30 -0.84 3.88 -14.27
N VAL A 31 -0.10 3.39 -13.27
CA VAL A 31 0.24 1.96 -13.15
C VAL A 31 -0.99 1.12 -12.92
N ALA A 32 -1.91 1.55 -12.06
CA ALA A 32 -3.19 0.87 -11.82
C ALA A 32 -4.02 0.72 -13.11
N THR A 33 -3.95 1.73 -14.01
CA THR A 33 -4.77 1.77 -15.22
C THR A 33 -4.17 0.98 -16.39
N VAL A 34 -2.86 1.11 -16.63
CA VAL A 34 -2.22 0.57 -17.86
C VAL A 34 -1.11 -0.45 -17.58
N GLY A 35 -0.81 -0.77 -16.32
CA GLY A 35 0.28 -1.63 -15.90
C GLY A 35 1.63 -0.90 -15.86
N TYR A 36 2.60 -1.49 -15.15
CA TYR A 36 3.93 -0.89 -14.98
C TYR A 36 4.65 -0.67 -16.31
N ALA A 37 4.65 -1.66 -17.18
CA ALA A 37 5.39 -1.59 -18.46
C ALA A 37 4.93 -0.40 -19.33
N ARG A 38 3.62 -0.16 -19.41
CA ARG A 38 3.01 0.88 -20.25
C ARG A 38 2.91 2.25 -19.59
N ALA A 39 3.02 2.37 -18.26
CA ALA A 39 3.04 3.64 -17.55
C ALA A 39 4.34 4.40 -17.86
N THR A 40 4.29 5.33 -18.83
CA THR A 40 5.46 6.11 -19.25
C THR A 40 5.65 7.37 -18.39
N ILE A 41 6.90 7.86 -18.27
CA ILE A 41 7.20 9.13 -17.60
C ILE A 41 6.38 10.29 -18.18
N ARG A 42 6.18 10.32 -19.49
CA ARG A 42 5.37 11.35 -20.17
C ARG A 42 3.90 11.32 -19.72
N GLU A 43 3.34 10.14 -19.59
CA GLU A 43 1.95 9.97 -19.17
C GLU A 43 1.76 10.32 -17.69
N ILE A 44 2.69 9.87 -16.85
CA ILE A 44 2.71 10.21 -15.42
C ILE A 44 2.82 11.72 -15.23
N ALA A 45 3.75 12.38 -15.94
CA ALA A 45 3.92 13.82 -15.88
C ALA A 45 2.64 14.56 -16.29
N ARG A 46 1.99 14.15 -17.38
CA ARG A 46 0.70 14.68 -17.83
C ARG A 46 -0.39 14.52 -16.77
N THR A 47 -0.48 13.34 -16.15
CA THR A 47 -1.48 13.06 -15.10
C THR A 47 -1.21 13.85 -13.82
N ALA A 48 0.06 14.14 -13.52
CA ALA A 48 0.46 14.96 -12.37
C ALA A 48 0.39 16.47 -12.63
N ASP A 49 0.02 16.89 -13.83
CA ASP A 49 0.04 18.29 -14.27
C ASP A 49 1.42 18.94 -14.09
N VAL A 50 2.46 18.28 -14.61
CA VAL A 50 3.84 18.77 -14.66
C VAL A 50 4.47 18.43 -16.01
N THR A 51 5.58 19.08 -16.34
CA THR A 51 6.39 18.66 -17.50
C THR A 51 7.26 17.44 -17.17
N SER A 52 7.62 16.64 -18.18
CA SER A 52 8.57 15.54 -17.98
C SER A 52 9.91 16.01 -17.43
N ALA A 53 10.39 17.19 -17.83
CA ALA A 53 11.61 17.81 -17.30
C ALA A 53 11.45 18.13 -15.79
N SER A 54 10.30 18.69 -15.39
CA SER A 54 10.00 18.95 -13.98
C SER A 54 9.94 17.64 -13.19
N LEU A 55 9.35 16.57 -13.73
CA LEU A 55 9.29 15.26 -13.07
C LEU A 55 10.70 14.71 -12.81
N TYR A 56 11.61 14.82 -13.77
CA TYR A 56 13.00 14.37 -13.60
C TYR A 56 13.78 15.11 -12.52
N ASN A 57 13.37 16.36 -12.17
CA ASN A 57 13.95 17.07 -11.02
C ASN A 57 13.60 16.41 -9.67
N TYR A 58 12.49 15.65 -9.59
CA TYR A 58 12.06 14.96 -8.38
C TYR A 58 12.49 13.50 -8.36
N PHE A 59 12.52 12.85 -9.52
CA PHE A 59 12.81 11.42 -9.65
C PHE A 59 13.69 11.18 -10.87
N PRO A 60 14.94 10.74 -10.69
CA PRO A 60 15.93 10.64 -11.78
C PRO A 60 15.55 9.60 -12.85
N ASN A 61 14.72 8.63 -12.49
CA ASN A 61 14.23 7.59 -13.42
C ASN A 61 12.93 6.96 -12.93
N LYS A 62 12.32 6.13 -13.77
CA LYS A 62 11.06 5.45 -13.48
C LYS A 62 11.18 4.49 -12.28
N SER A 63 12.33 3.84 -12.10
CA SER A 63 12.56 2.91 -10.98
C SER A 63 12.50 3.63 -9.64
N GLU A 64 13.20 4.77 -9.50
CA GLU A 64 13.17 5.58 -8.27
C GLU A 64 11.77 6.15 -8.00
N LEU A 65 11.05 6.55 -9.03
CA LEU A 65 9.66 6.96 -8.91
C LEU A 65 8.76 5.83 -8.42
N MET A 66 8.95 4.62 -8.93
CA MET A 66 8.21 3.43 -8.47
C MET A 66 8.51 3.07 -7.04
N LYS A 67 9.80 3.09 -6.63
CA LYS A 67 10.19 2.88 -5.23
C LYS A 67 9.51 3.89 -4.30
N ALA A 68 9.47 5.16 -4.69
CA ALA A 68 8.79 6.18 -3.92
C ALA A 68 7.26 5.96 -3.85
N ALA A 69 6.64 5.48 -4.92
CA ALA A 69 5.21 5.14 -4.92
C ALA A 69 4.90 3.96 -3.99
N VAL A 70 5.73 2.90 -4.01
CA VAL A 70 5.62 1.77 -3.09
C VAL A 70 5.84 2.22 -1.64
N ALA A 71 6.84 3.05 -1.37
CA ALA A 71 7.10 3.58 -0.03
C ALA A 71 5.92 4.42 0.48
N ALA A 72 5.41 5.36 -0.30
CA ALA A 72 4.28 6.20 0.08
C ALA A 72 3.01 5.38 0.41
N ARG A 73 2.77 4.29 -0.32
CA ARG A 73 1.70 3.33 -0.01
C ARG A 73 1.93 2.67 1.36
N THR A 74 3.15 2.20 1.59
CA THR A 74 3.54 1.53 2.83
C THR A 74 3.40 2.47 4.03
N ASP A 75 3.79 3.73 3.89
CA ASP A 75 3.67 4.75 4.92
C ASP A 75 2.22 5.02 5.35
N VAL A 76 1.26 4.88 4.43
CA VAL A 76 -0.17 5.01 4.74
C VAL A 76 -0.73 3.73 5.37
N ALA A 77 -0.43 2.57 4.79
CA ALA A 77 -1.07 1.31 5.16
C ALA A 77 -0.51 0.72 6.47
N VAL A 78 0.81 0.67 6.62
CA VAL A 78 1.46 -0.07 7.72
C VAL A 78 1.09 0.44 9.10
N PRO A 79 1.07 1.76 9.40
CA PRO A 79 0.68 2.24 10.73
C PRO A 79 -0.77 1.86 11.09
N ARG A 80 -1.66 1.83 10.10
CA ARG A 80 -3.07 1.48 10.30
C ARG A 80 -3.22 -0.01 10.58
N LEU A 81 -2.57 -0.87 9.77
CA LEU A 81 -2.58 -2.31 9.97
C LEU A 81 -1.93 -2.74 11.29
N ARG A 82 -0.81 -2.13 11.69
CA ARG A 82 -0.19 -2.38 12.99
C ARG A 82 -1.09 -1.98 14.15
N ARG A 83 -1.80 -0.87 14.07
CA ARG A 83 -2.79 -0.49 15.08
C ARG A 83 -3.94 -1.48 15.17
N ALA A 84 -4.43 -1.98 14.03
CA ALA A 84 -5.46 -3.02 14.01
C ALA A 84 -4.96 -4.32 14.66
N ALA A 85 -3.73 -4.74 14.35
CA ALA A 85 -3.08 -5.92 14.92
C ALA A 85 -2.81 -5.81 16.43
N ALA A 86 -2.65 -4.61 16.95
CA ALA A 86 -2.38 -4.37 18.37
C ALA A 86 -3.66 -4.26 19.23
N ARG A 87 -4.86 -4.45 18.66
CA ARG A 87 -6.10 -4.43 19.44
C ARG A 87 -6.11 -5.57 20.46
N PRO A 88 -6.72 -5.35 21.65
CA PRO A 88 -6.92 -6.43 22.60
C PRO A 88 -7.88 -7.49 22.03
N GLY A 89 -7.63 -8.75 22.36
CA GLY A 89 -8.47 -9.87 21.91
C GLY A 89 -7.67 -11.10 21.51
N THR A 90 -8.36 -12.09 21.01
CA THR A 90 -7.77 -13.35 20.51
C THR A 90 -7.00 -13.13 19.20
N ALA A 91 -6.20 -14.11 18.78
CA ALA A 91 -5.54 -14.05 17.48
C ALA A 91 -6.56 -13.89 16.34
N VAL A 92 -7.70 -14.56 16.41
CA VAL A 92 -8.77 -14.48 15.40
C VAL A 92 -9.30 -13.04 15.32
N THR A 93 -9.72 -12.45 16.42
CA THR A 93 -10.25 -11.08 16.43
C THR A 93 -9.22 -10.04 15.98
N ARG A 94 -7.94 -10.27 16.24
CA ARG A 94 -6.84 -9.40 15.78
C ARG A 94 -6.62 -9.54 14.27
N ILE A 95 -6.70 -10.76 13.72
CA ILE A 95 -6.60 -11.01 12.28
C ILE A 95 -7.79 -10.40 11.56
N GLU A 96 -9.01 -10.61 12.05
CA GLU A 96 -10.23 -9.97 11.52
C GLU A 96 -10.08 -8.45 11.47
N ALA A 97 -9.60 -7.83 12.55
CA ALA A 97 -9.37 -6.39 12.60
C ALA A 97 -8.34 -5.91 11.55
N VAL A 98 -7.31 -6.69 11.25
CA VAL A 98 -6.31 -6.40 10.21
C VAL A 98 -6.92 -6.54 8.81
N LEU A 99 -7.73 -7.57 8.58
CA LEU A 99 -8.42 -7.78 7.30
C LEU A 99 -9.46 -6.69 7.04
N ASP A 100 -10.25 -6.32 8.04
CA ASP A 100 -11.20 -5.20 8.01
C ASP A 100 -10.51 -3.89 7.65
N GLU A 101 -9.38 -3.59 8.31
CA GLU A 101 -8.64 -2.37 8.07
C GLU A 101 -8.01 -2.36 6.66
N SER A 102 -7.53 -3.52 6.19
CA SER A 102 -7.08 -3.68 4.81
C SER A 102 -8.21 -3.37 3.81
N GLY A 103 -9.40 -3.92 4.05
CA GLY A 103 -10.58 -3.64 3.22
C GLY A 103 -10.98 -2.15 3.24
N ARG A 104 -10.90 -1.46 4.40
CA ARG A 104 -11.14 -0.01 4.48
C ARG A 104 -10.13 0.78 3.68
N LEU A 105 -8.84 0.45 3.79
CA LEU A 105 -7.77 1.09 3.02
C LEU A 105 -8.01 0.98 1.52
N MET A 106 -8.45 -0.17 1.04
CA MET A 106 -8.75 -0.37 -0.39
C MET A 106 -9.93 0.46 -0.88
N ARG A 107 -10.98 0.60 -0.06
CA ARG A 107 -12.12 1.45 -0.41
C ARG A 107 -11.78 2.94 -0.36
N GLU A 108 -10.96 3.35 0.61
CA GLU A 108 -10.51 4.74 0.77
C GLU A 108 -9.54 5.17 -0.33
N TYR A 109 -8.72 4.22 -0.81
CA TYR A 109 -7.68 4.46 -1.82
C TYR A 109 -7.75 3.43 -2.96
N PRO A 110 -8.76 3.51 -3.85
CA PRO A 110 -8.94 2.52 -4.93
C PRO A 110 -7.76 2.47 -5.91
N ASP A 111 -7.14 3.61 -6.22
CA ASP A 111 -5.91 3.66 -7.06
C ASP A 111 -4.75 2.90 -6.38
N LEU A 112 -4.69 2.91 -5.05
CA LEU A 112 -3.69 2.21 -4.26
C LEU A 112 -3.88 0.69 -4.32
N ALA A 113 -5.13 0.22 -4.22
CA ALA A 113 -5.46 -1.20 -4.31
C ALA A 113 -5.12 -1.77 -5.70
N ALA A 114 -5.52 -1.07 -6.76
CA ALA A 114 -5.23 -1.45 -8.13
C ALA A 114 -3.72 -1.41 -8.44
N PHE A 115 -3.01 -0.39 -7.95
CA PHE A 115 -1.55 -0.30 -8.03
C PHE A 115 -0.88 -1.50 -7.36
N GLU A 116 -1.32 -1.85 -6.15
CA GLU A 116 -0.81 -3.00 -5.41
C GLU A 116 -0.99 -4.30 -6.20
N TRP A 117 -2.16 -4.49 -6.78
CA TRP A 117 -2.45 -5.66 -7.61
C TRP A 117 -1.48 -5.79 -8.79
N VAL A 118 -1.27 -4.70 -9.53
CA VAL A 118 -0.37 -4.67 -10.69
C VAL A 118 1.07 -4.97 -10.28
N ILE A 119 1.59 -4.31 -9.24
CA ILE A 119 2.95 -4.54 -8.76
C ILE A 119 3.13 -5.99 -8.29
N ARG A 120 2.13 -6.56 -7.65
CA ARG A 120 2.16 -7.96 -7.21
C ARG A 120 2.21 -8.93 -8.39
N ALA A 121 1.38 -8.71 -9.41
CA ALA A 121 1.35 -9.55 -10.59
C ALA A 121 2.67 -9.50 -11.37
N GLU A 122 3.29 -8.33 -11.47
CA GLU A 122 4.57 -8.15 -12.15
C GLU A 122 5.76 -8.69 -11.35
N ASN A 123 5.78 -8.52 -10.02
CA ASN A 123 6.82 -9.10 -9.15
C ASN A 123 6.74 -10.63 -9.07
N ALA A 124 5.58 -11.24 -9.31
CA ALA A 124 5.49 -12.69 -9.45
C ALA A 124 6.22 -13.22 -10.70
N ILE A 125 6.52 -12.33 -11.66
CA ILE A 125 7.27 -12.64 -12.89
C ILE A 125 8.76 -12.26 -12.74
N ALA A 126 9.08 -11.24 -11.93
CA ALA A 126 10.44 -10.78 -11.68
C ALA A 126 11.01 -11.47 -10.43
N VAL A 127 11.89 -12.45 -10.64
CA VAL A 127 12.50 -13.31 -9.61
C VAL A 127 13.51 -12.57 -8.69
N ASP A 128 13.62 -11.25 -8.76
CA ASP A 128 14.60 -10.50 -7.97
C ASP A 128 13.94 -9.69 -6.83
N ASP A 129 13.70 -10.38 -5.72
CA ASP A 129 13.08 -9.84 -4.49
C ASP A 129 14.00 -8.87 -3.70
N THR A 130 15.22 -8.66 -4.17
CA THR A 130 16.23 -7.84 -3.46
C THR A 130 16.21 -6.37 -3.85
N ALA A 131 15.61 -6.01 -4.97
CA ALA A 131 15.68 -4.65 -5.53
C ALA A 131 14.60 -3.68 -4.98
N THR A 132 13.52 -4.18 -4.39
CA THR A 132 12.41 -3.38 -3.83
C THR A 132 12.29 -3.52 -2.32
N GLY A 133 13.35 -3.31 -1.57
CA GLY A 133 13.41 -3.43 -0.12
C GLY A 133 12.08 -3.12 0.59
N ASN A 134 11.61 -4.07 1.42
CA ASN A 134 10.41 -4.00 2.26
C ASN A 134 9.11 -3.78 1.47
N SER A 135 8.72 -4.74 0.64
CA SER A 135 7.39 -4.72 0.02
C SER A 135 6.32 -4.70 1.12
N GLY A 136 5.23 -3.95 0.93
CA GLY A 136 4.13 -3.91 1.90
C GLY A 136 3.56 -5.30 2.22
N PHE A 137 3.84 -6.30 1.39
CA PHE A 137 3.51 -7.71 1.59
C PHE A 137 4.36 -8.37 2.66
N GLN A 138 5.64 -8.09 2.67
CA GLN A 138 6.53 -8.57 3.73
C GLN A 138 6.10 -8.01 5.08
N VAL A 139 5.80 -6.71 5.14
CA VAL A 139 5.31 -6.08 6.38
C VAL A 139 3.95 -6.64 6.80
N PHE A 140 3.03 -6.88 5.87
CA PHE A 140 1.74 -7.51 6.19
C PHE A 140 1.93 -8.92 6.74
N ARG A 141 2.81 -9.71 6.14
CA ARG A 141 3.18 -11.05 6.62
C ARG A 141 3.84 -11.02 8.00
N GLU A 142 4.73 -10.04 8.26
CA GLU A 142 5.32 -9.81 9.57
C GLU A 142 4.28 -9.46 10.63
N ILE A 143 3.25 -8.69 10.28
CA ILE A 143 2.13 -8.37 11.18
C ILE A 143 1.37 -9.65 11.55
N ILE A 144 1.04 -10.50 10.58
CA ILE A 144 0.37 -11.78 10.83
C ILE A 144 1.26 -12.70 11.66
N ASP A 145 2.55 -12.83 11.34
CA ASP A 145 3.49 -13.63 12.12
C ASP A 145 3.58 -13.16 13.57
N GLY A 146 3.54 -11.85 13.79
CA GLY A 146 3.47 -11.27 15.14
C GLY A 146 2.24 -11.74 15.92
N ILE A 147 1.05 -11.70 15.30
CA ILE A 147 -0.20 -12.14 15.93
C ILE A 147 -0.15 -13.64 16.26
N VAL A 148 0.29 -14.47 15.32
CA VAL A 148 0.41 -15.92 15.51
C VAL A 148 1.42 -16.26 16.61
N ARG A 149 2.55 -15.57 16.66
CA ARG A 149 3.57 -15.73 17.70
C ARG A 149 3.04 -15.39 19.08
N ASP A 150 2.29 -14.29 19.19
CA ASP A 150 1.65 -13.89 20.45
C ASP A 150 0.64 -14.95 20.90
N ALA A 151 -0.18 -15.47 19.99
CA ALA A 151 -1.15 -16.51 20.29
C ALA A 151 -0.50 -17.81 20.83
N VAL A 152 0.64 -18.22 20.27
CA VAL A 152 1.41 -19.37 20.79
C VAL A 152 1.94 -19.07 22.19
N ARG A 153 2.47 -17.87 22.43
CA ARG A 153 3.01 -17.47 23.74
C ARG A 153 1.93 -17.40 24.82
N GLU A 154 0.73 -16.95 24.46
CA GLU A 154 -0.42 -16.78 25.35
C GLU A 154 -1.23 -18.07 25.56
N GLY A 155 -0.86 -19.15 24.84
CA GLY A 155 -1.54 -20.45 24.94
C GLY A 155 -2.83 -20.55 24.12
N GLY A 156 -3.13 -19.56 23.28
CA GLY A 156 -4.27 -19.56 22.37
C GLY A 156 -4.06 -20.48 21.14
N LEU A 157 -2.79 -20.87 20.88
CA LEU A 157 -2.41 -21.88 19.89
C LEU A 157 -1.50 -22.90 20.55
N ALA A 158 -1.64 -24.18 20.18
CA ALA A 158 -0.79 -25.23 20.70
C ALA A 158 0.69 -24.96 20.38
N ARG A 159 1.61 -25.18 21.33
CA ARG A 159 3.06 -24.99 21.13
C ARG A 159 3.65 -25.80 19.97
N ARG A 160 2.98 -26.88 19.55
CA ARG A 160 3.36 -27.74 18.41
C ARG A 160 2.64 -27.34 17.12
N ALA A 161 1.82 -26.29 17.13
CA ALA A 161 1.20 -25.80 15.90
C ALA A 161 2.29 -25.35 14.90
N ASP A 162 2.10 -25.73 13.66
CA ASP A 162 2.96 -25.24 12.57
C ASP A 162 2.69 -23.73 12.37
N ARG A 163 3.51 -22.92 13.05
CA ARG A 163 3.42 -21.46 12.97
C ARG A 163 3.63 -20.96 11.54
N HIS A 164 4.57 -21.55 10.82
CA HIS A 164 4.85 -21.14 9.45
C HIS A 164 3.66 -21.44 8.55
N GLY A 165 3.11 -22.65 8.61
CA GLY A 165 1.92 -23.02 7.86
C GLY A 165 0.70 -22.17 8.21
N ALA A 166 0.51 -21.82 9.49
CA ALA A 166 -0.57 -20.91 9.91
C ALA A 166 -0.41 -19.51 9.29
N VAL A 167 0.80 -18.93 9.32
CA VAL A 167 1.08 -17.64 8.72
C VAL A 167 0.83 -17.67 7.22
N GLU A 168 1.29 -18.71 6.52
CA GLU A 168 1.10 -18.85 5.08
C GLU A 168 -0.39 -19.00 4.70
N ALA A 169 -1.15 -19.80 5.46
CA ALA A 169 -2.58 -19.99 5.22
C ALA A 169 -3.36 -18.67 5.40
N ILE A 170 -3.08 -17.93 6.50
CA ILE A 170 -3.71 -16.62 6.75
C ILE A 170 -3.30 -15.62 5.67
N TYR A 171 -2.03 -15.63 5.27
CA TYR A 171 -1.53 -14.76 4.22
C TYR A 171 -2.20 -15.05 2.86
N ALA A 172 -2.38 -16.33 2.52
CA ALA A 172 -3.07 -16.75 1.30
C ALA A 172 -4.54 -16.31 1.31
N LEU A 173 -5.25 -16.46 2.45
CA LEU A 173 -6.59 -15.96 2.64
C LEU A 173 -6.68 -14.45 2.47
N ALA A 174 -5.83 -13.71 3.18
CA ALA A 174 -5.77 -12.25 3.09
C ALA A 174 -5.48 -11.77 1.66
N ARG A 175 -4.63 -12.49 0.93
CA ARG A 175 -4.34 -12.21 -0.47
C ARG A 175 -5.58 -12.39 -1.36
N GLY A 176 -6.31 -13.50 -1.19
CA GLY A 176 -7.56 -13.74 -1.92
C GLY A 176 -8.62 -12.70 -1.61
N LEU A 177 -8.78 -12.32 -0.35
CA LEU A 177 -9.70 -11.25 0.06
C LEU A 177 -9.31 -9.90 -0.54
N THR A 178 -8.02 -9.58 -0.60
CA THR A 178 -7.52 -8.35 -1.24
C THR A 178 -7.87 -8.30 -2.73
N GLU A 179 -7.72 -9.43 -3.43
CA GLU A 179 -8.11 -9.57 -4.83
C GLU A 179 -9.61 -9.37 -5.02
N ARG A 180 -10.42 -9.97 -4.15
CA ARG A 180 -11.87 -9.84 -4.17
C ARG A 180 -12.31 -8.40 -3.85
N ALA A 181 -11.66 -7.70 -2.93
CA ALA A 181 -11.94 -6.30 -2.61
C ALA A 181 -11.82 -5.36 -3.81
N ALA A 182 -10.96 -5.67 -4.77
CA ALA A 182 -10.81 -4.89 -6.00
C ALA A 182 -11.96 -5.14 -7.01
N SER A 183 -12.73 -6.23 -6.86
CA SER A 183 -13.76 -6.67 -7.80
C SER A 183 -15.18 -6.70 -7.23
N LEU A 184 -15.34 -6.73 -5.92
CA LEU A 184 -16.64 -6.79 -5.24
C LEU A 184 -17.10 -5.40 -4.77
N GLY A 185 -18.42 -5.19 -4.74
CA GLY A 185 -19.01 -4.05 -4.04
C GLY A 185 -18.76 -4.12 -2.52
N PRO A 186 -18.89 -2.98 -1.80
CA PRO A 186 -18.59 -2.91 -0.36
C PRO A 186 -19.38 -3.92 0.49
N ASP A 187 -20.67 -4.10 0.21
CA ASP A 187 -21.54 -5.01 0.96
C ASP A 187 -21.19 -6.47 0.69
N GLU A 188 -20.90 -6.80 -0.57
CA GLU A 188 -20.54 -8.14 -1.00
C GLU A 188 -19.17 -8.55 -0.46
N TYR A 189 -18.22 -7.60 -0.40
CA TYR A 189 -16.93 -7.80 0.25
C TYR A 189 -17.08 -8.02 1.77
N ALA A 190 -17.92 -7.22 2.44
CA ALA A 190 -18.19 -7.38 3.87
C ALA A 190 -18.83 -8.75 4.18
N ALA A 191 -19.76 -9.22 3.35
CA ALA A 191 -20.35 -10.56 3.48
C ALA A 191 -19.29 -11.66 3.26
N THR A 192 -18.42 -11.51 2.27
CA THR A 192 -17.31 -12.45 2.00
C THR A 192 -16.36 -12.53 3.20
N LEU A 193 -15.99 -11.38 3.77
CA LEU A 193 -15.10 -11.30 4.93
C LEU A 193 -15.71 -11.97 6.18
N ALA A 194 -17.02 -11.83 6.39
CA ALA A 194 -17.72 -12.43 7.52
C ALA A 194 -17.79 -13.97 7.45
N CYS A 195 -17.55 -14.56 6.28
CA CYS A 195 -17.51 -16.01 6.06
C CYS A 195 -16.08 -16.60 6.07
N ALA A 196 -15.05 -15.74 6.11
CA ALA A 196 -13.65 -16.14 6.03
C ALA A 196 -13.02 -16.37 7.41
#